data_d93fb7796bafd67f6b4710a2012a8543
#
_entry.id   d93fb7796bafd67f6b4710a2012a8543
#
_cell.length_a   1.000
_cell.length_b   1.000
_cell.length_c   1.000
_cell.angle_alpha   90.00
_cell.angle_beta   90.00
_cell.angle_gamma   90.00
#
_symmetry.space_group_name_H-M   'P 1'
#
loop_
_entity.id
_entity.type
_entity.pdbx_description
1 polymer ?
#
loop_
_entity_poly.entity_id
_entity_poly.type
_entity_poly.pdbx_seq_one_letter_code
_entity_poly.pdbx_strand_id
1 'polypeptide(L)'
;MFLVYEMEYLHPVNDKTSIQMIPFSSKYQEEYKRIYNKCYHEMRQALKIEPVDYIQDDSFFESCMDKVFLFVSGEEIIGSVKIKDNEIDDLIVNAKYQSQGYGKQILLWALENIKSEKIILHVAEWNKKAIELYRKNGFEIVNTISINYEQDYKEVQ
;
A
#
# COMPACT_ATOMS: atom_id res chain seq x y z
N MET A 1 -19.80 4.66 7.05
CA MET A 1 -19.24 5.54 6.01
C MET A 1 -17.85 6.01 6.41
N PHE A 2 -16.92 6.03 5.51
CA PHE A 2 -15.59 6.62 5.73
C PHE A 2 -15.11 7.31 4.46
N LEU A 3 -14.13 8.20 4.59
CA LEU A 3 -13.57 8.94 3.46
C LEU A 3 -12.27 8.32 2.99
N VAL A 4 -12.07 8.33 1.68
CA VAL A 4 -10.84 7.93 1.01
C VAL A 4 -10.37 9.10 0.17
N TYR A 5 -9.09 9.44 0.28
CA TYR A 5 -8.48 10.46 -0.55
C TYR A 5 -7.81 9.83 -1.75
N GLU A 6 -8.05 10.41 -2.93
CA GLU A 6 -7.18 10.21 -4.07
C GLU A 6 -6.08 11.27 -4.01
N MET A 7 -4.85 10.82 -4.07
CA MET A 7 -3.68 11.71 -4.07
C MET A 7 -2.92 11.54 -5.38
N GLU A 8 -2.36 12.64 -5.86
CA GLU A 8 -1.59 12.66 -7.10
C GLU A 8 -0.19 13.22 -6.84
N TYR A 9 0.81 12.64 -7.49
CA TYR A 9 2.20 13.07 -7.41
C TYR A 9 2.38 14.33 -8.26
N LEU A 10 2.35 15.50 -7.63
CA LEU A 10 2.37 16.81 -8.30
C LEU A 10 3.66 17.60 -8.07
N HIS A 11 4.42 17.26 -7.02
CA HIS A 11 5.65 17.97 -6.64
C HIS A 11 6.83 17.01 -6.62
N PRO A 12 7.43 16.71 -7.78
CA PRO A 12 8.52 15.73 -7.85
C PRO A 12 9.63 16.01 -6.86
N VAL A 13 10.03 14.98 -6.13
CA VAL A 13 11.12 15.06 -5.17
C VAL A 13 12.44 14.62 -5.81
N ASN A 14 13.54 15.17 -5.34
CA ASN A 14 14.88 14.82 -5.84
C ASN A 14 15.49 13.63 -5.10
N ASP A 15 14.88 13.20 -4.01
CA ASP A 15 15.35 12.09 -3.21
C ASP A 15 15.39 10.81 -4.05
N LYS A 16 16.44 10.02 -3.86
CA LYS A 16 16.60 8.73 -4.53
C LYS A 16 16.74 7.63 -3.51
N THR A 17 16.46 6.41 -3.94
CA THR A 17 16.62 5.23 -3.11
C THR A 17 17.59 4.25 -3.76
N SER A 18 18.32 3.51 -2.91
CA SER A 18 19.20 2.44 -3.36
C SER A 18 18.66 1.06 -3.04
N ILE A 19 17.46 0.97 -2.44
CA ILE A 19 16.87 -0.34 -2.14
C ILE A 19 16.56 -1.10 -3.42
N GLN A 20 16.63 -2.42 -3.32
CA GLN A 20 16.24 -3.30 -4.40
C GLN A 20 15.02 -4.08 -3.97
N MET A 21 13.97 -3.97 -4.78
CA MET A 21 12.75 -4.74 -4.57
C MET A 21 12.75 -5.93 -5.51
N ILE A 22 12.17 -7.03 -5.06
CA ILE A 22 12.03 -8.24 -5.86
C ILE A 22 10.56 -8.52 -6.13
N PRO A 23 10.24 -9.20 -7.27
CA PRO A 23 8.88 -9.64 -7.51
C PRO A 23 8.41 -10.60 -6.43
N PHE A 24 7.12 -10.56 -6.12
CA PHE A 24 6.50 -11.53 -5.22
C PHE A 24 6.74 -12.96 -5.74
N SER A 25 6.98 -13.88 -4.82
CA SER A 25 7.03 -15.31 -5.12
C SER A 25 6.33 -16.11 -4.03
N SER A 26 5.89 -17.31 -4.38
CA SER A 26 5.08 -18.14 -3.50
C SER A 26 5.75 -18.51 -2.18
N LYS A 27 7.08 -18.50 -2.13
CA LYS A 27 7.80 -18.80 -0.90
C LYS A 27 7.55 -17.77 0.22
N TYR A 28 7.10 -16.55 -0.15
CA TYR A 28 6.80 -15.47 0.80
C TYR A 28 5.32 -15.39 1.15
N GLN A 29 4.47 -16.26 0.61
CA GLN A 29 3.03 -16.16 0.69
C GLN A 29 2.49 -16.08 2.13
N GLU A 30 2.93 -16.99 3.00
CA GLU A 30 2.46 -17.03 4.39
C GLU A 30 2.91 -15.81 5.20
N GLU A 31 4.15 -15.38 5.01
CA GLU A 31 4.68 -14.19 5.68
C GLU A 31 3.98 -12.92 5.18
N TYR A 32 3.78 -12.80 3.87
CA TYR A 32 3.06 -11.67 3.27
C TYR A 32 1.65 -11.55 3.83
N LYS A 33 0.92 -12.66 3.90
CA LYS A 33 -0.43 -12.71 4.45
C LYS A 33 -0.48 -12.19 5.89
N ARG A 34 0.44 -12.66 6.73
CA ARG A 34 0.53 -12.24 8.13
C ARG A 34 0.83 -10.73 8.25
N ILE A 35 1.79 -10.25 7.48
CA ILE A 35 2.19 -8.83 7.51
C ILE A 35 1.06 -7.95 6.99
N TYR A 36 0.44 -8.32 5.88
CA TYR A 36 -0.66 -7.59 5.28
C TYR A 36 -1.83 -7.44 6.26
N ASN A 37 -2.30 -8.55 6.82
CA ASN A 37 -3.42 -8.54 7.74
C ASN A 37 -3.11 -7.70 8.98
N LYS A 38 -1.91 -7.82 9.53
CA LYS A 38 -1.50 -7.04 10.70
C LYS A 38 -1.45 -5.53 10.40
N CYS A 39 -0.92 -5.15 9.25
CA CYS A 39 -0.82 -3.75 8.87
C CYS A 39 -2.20 -3.07 8.72
N TYR A 40 -3.19 -3.80 8.24
CA TYR A 40 -4.52 -3.25 8.00
C TYR A 40 -5.55 -3.54 9.11
N HIS A 41 -5.19 -4.37 10.09
CA HIS A 41 -6.12 -4.81 11.14
C HIS A 41 -6.78 -3.64 11.88
N GLU A 42 -5.96 -2.74 12.41
CA GLU A 42 -6.44 -1.61 13.21
C GLU A 42 -7.36 -0.68 12.40
N MET A 43 -6.97 -0.36 11.17
CA MET A 43 -7.76 0.48 10.29
C MET A 43 -9.10 -0.16 9.94
N ARG A 44 -9.08 -1.43 9.54
CA ARG A 44 -10.31 -2.14 9.17
C ARG A 44 -11.25 -2.28 10.36
N GLN A 45 -10.71 -2.52 11.54
CA GLN A 45 -11.49 -2.56 12.77
C GLN A 45 -12.11 -1.19 13.08
N ALA A 46 -11.32 -0.13 13.02
CA ALA A 46 -11.78 1.24 13.29
C ALA A 46 -12.85 1.70 12.30
N LEU A 47 -12.71 1.35 11.03
CA LEU A 47 -13.64 1.72 9.96
C LEU A 47 -14.78 0.73 9.79
N LYS A 48 -14.84 -0.30 10.64
CA LYS A 48 -15.88 -1.36 10.61
C LYS A 48 -15.96 -2.08 9.27
N ILE A 49 -14.80 -2.33 8.66
CA ILE A 49 -14.69 -3.08 7.41
C ILE A 49 -14.56 -4.57 7.74
N GLU A 50 -15.45 -5.39 7.19
CA GLU A 50 -15.45 -6.83 7.38
C GLU A 50 -15.04 -7.55 6.09
N PRO A 51 -14.24 -8.63 6.18
CA PRO A 51 -13.60 -9.17 7.39
C PRO A 51 -12.46 -8.27 7.87
N VAL A 52 -12.18 -8.29 9.19
CA VAL A 52 -11.09 -7.46 9.76
C VAL A 52 -9.75 -7.91 9.19
N ASP A 53 -9.50 -9.20 9.12
CA ASP A 53 -8.33 -9.73 8.43
C ASP A 53 -8.72 -10.12 7.00
N TYR A 54 -8.28 -9.32 6.04
CA TYR A 54 -8.74 -9.41 4.66
C TYR A 54 -8.29 -10.69 3.96
N ILE A 55 -7.02 -11.09 4.14
CA ILE A 55 -6.50 -12.31 3.53
C ILE A 55 -6.83 -13.49 4.45
N GLN A 56 -7.86 -14.26 4.08
CA GLN A 56 -8.34 -15.36 4.90
C GLN A 56 -7.88 -16.73 4.42
N ASP A 57 -7.59 -16.85 3.13
CA ASP A 57 -7.12 -18.10 2.53
C ASP A 57 -6.22 -17.82 1.34
N ASP A 58 -5.77 -18.89 0.68
CA ASP A 58 -4.81 -18.79 -0.41
C ASP A 58 -5.42 -18.31 -1.73
N SER A 59 -6.74 -18.19 -1.83
CA SER A 59 -7.40 -17.69 -3.04
C SER A 59 -7.02 -16.25 -3.36
N PHE A 60 -6.65 -15.47 -2.34
CA PHE A 60 -6.14 -14.11 -2.54
C PHE A 60 -4.94 -14.07 -3.50
N PHE A 61 -4.11 -15.12 -3.48
CA PHE A 61 -2.86 -15.17 -4.24
C PHE A 61 -3.04 -15.68 -5.68
N GLU A 62 -4.26 -15.96 -6.11
CA GLU A 62 -4.52 -16.48 -7.45
C GLU A 62 -4.48 -15.41 -8.54
N SER A 63 -4.52 -14.12 -8.18
CA SER A 63 -4.55 -13.02 -9.14
C SER A 63 -3.73 -11.82 -8.67
N CYS A 64 -3.23 -11.03 -9.62
CA CYS A 64 -2.57 -9.74 -9.39
C CYS A 64 -1.27 -9.77 -8.58
N MET A 65 -0.72 -10.94 -8.27
CA MET A 65 0.52 -11.03 -7.49
C MET A 65 1.76 -10.68 -8.33
N ASP A 66 1.66 -10.70 -9.64
CA ASP A 66 2.69 -10.20 -10.56
C ASP A 66 2.94 -8.69 -10.42
N LYS A 67 2.03 -7.97 -9.76
CA LYS A 67 2.11 -6.52 -9.52
C LYS A 67 2.68 -6.17 -8.14
N VAL A 68 2.96 -7.17 -7.32
CA VAL A 68 3.45 -7.00 -5.95
C VAL A 68 4.96 -7.17 -5.93
N PHE A 69 5.64 -6.22 -5.27
CA PHE A 69 7.09 -6.22 -5.09
C PHE A 69 7.41 -6.21 -3.61
N LEU A 70 8.47 -6.93 -3.25
CA LEU A 70 8.88 -7.11 -1.86
C LEU A 70 10.25 -6.50 -1.62
N PHE A 71 10.40 -5.83 -0.50
CA PHE A 71 11.70 -5.48 0.05
C PHE A 71 12.05 -6.49 1.13
N VAL A 72 13.10 -7.28 0.86
CA VAL A 72 13.47 -8.44 1.68
C VAL A 72 14.90 -8.24 2.19
N SER A 73 15.14 -8.57 3.46
CA SER A 73 16.46 -8.65 4.04
C SER A 73 16.64 -10.04 4.62
N GLY A 74 17.64 -10.78 4.11
CA GLY A 74 17.73 -12.21 4.40
C GLY A 74 16.53 -12.93 3.81
N GLU A 75 15.76 -13.62 4.66
CA GLU A 75 14.52 -14.28 4.25
C GLU A 75 13.27 -13.57 4.80
N GLU A 76 13.46 -12.37 5.35
CA GLU A 76 12.38 -11.63 6.00
C GLU A 76 11.88 -10.49 5.15
N ILE A 77 10.55 -10.34 5.05
CA ILE A 77 9.94 -9.21 4.36
C ILE A 77 9.99 -7.98 5.28
N ILE A 78 10.63 -6.93 4.80
CA ILE A 78 10.65 -5.61 5.47
C ILE A 78 9.42 -4.82 5.09
N GLY A 79 9.06 -4.86 3.81
CA GLY A 79 7.89 -4.15 3.31
C GLY A 79 7.53 -4.57 1.91
N SER A 80 6.46 -3.98 1.39
CA SER A 80 5.91 -4.35 0.09
C SER A 80 5.16 -3.19 -0.53
N VAL A 81 5.04 -3.23 -1.85
CA VAL A 81 4.20 -2.30 -2.61
C VAL A 81 3.59 -3.02 -3.80
N LYS A 82 2.36 -2.67 -4.13
CA LYS A 82 1.70 -3.11 -5.36
C LYS A 82 1.65 -1.94 -6.32
N ILE A 83 2.10 -2.15 -7.55
CA ILE A 83 2.03 -1.17 -8.62
C ILE A 83 1.02 -1.66 -9.66
N LYS A 84 -0.06 -0.92 -9.81
CA LYS A 84 -1.13 -1.23 -10.73
C LYS A 84 -1.23 -0.10 -11.76
N ASP A 85 -0.59 -0.31 -12.90
CA ASP A 85 -0.42 0.71 -13.95
C ASP A 85 0.28 1.96 -13.40
N ASN A 86 -0.43 3.06 -13.23
CA ASN A 86 0.10 4.31 -12.66
C ASN A 86 -0.31 4.53 -11.20
N GLU A 87 -0.86 3.50 -10.56
CA GLU A 87 -1.34 3.60 -9.18
C GLU A 87 -0.43 2.82 -8.23
N ILE A 88 -0.05 3.49 -7.13
CA ILE A 88 0.64 2.86 -6.01
C ILE A 88 -0.43 2.34 -5.05
N ASP A 89 -0.40 1.05 -4.77
CA ASP A 89 -1.38 0.40 -3.93
C ASP A 89 -0.67 -0.47 -2.88
N ASP A 90 -1.34 -0.70 -1.74
CA ASP A 90 -0.86 -1.59 -0.68
C ASP A 90 0.61 -1.38 -0.28
N LEU A 91 1.04 -0.12 -0.11
CA LEU A 91 2.36 0.16 0.44
C LEU A 91 2.33 -0.15 1.93
N ILE A 92 2.99 -1.22 2.32
CA ILE A 92 3.01 -1.69 3.70
C ILE A 92 4.44 -1.91 4.19
N VAL A 93 4.65 -1.71 5.49
CA VAL A 93 5.91 -1.99 6.17
C VAL A 93 5.61 -2.94 7.33
N ASN A 94 6.38 -4.02 7.41
CA ASN A 94 6.29 -4.97 8.52
C ASN A 94 6.37 -4.22 9.85
N ALA A 95 5.44 -4.53 10.76
CA ALA A 95 5.26 -3.79 12.02
C ALA A 95 6.57 -3.60 12.80
N LYS A 96 7.43 -4.60 12.82
CA LYS A 96 8.71 -4.51 13.55
C LYS A 96 9.76 -3.61 12.90
N TYR A 97 9.51 -3.17 11.66
CA TYR A 97 10.41 -2.29 10.92
C TYR A 97 9.81 -0.90 10.68
N GLN A 98 8.64 -0.60 11.22
CA GLN A 98 8.01 0.71 11.06
C GLN A 98 8.79 1.81 11.79
N SER A 99 8.57 3.06 11.35
CA SER A 99 9.21 4.25 11.91
C SER A 99 10.74 4.29 11.76
N GLN A 100 11.27 3.61 10.75
CA GLN A 100 12.70 3.57 10.43
C GLN A 100 13.01 4.11 9.02
N GLY A 101 12.02 4.70 8.35
CA GLY A 101 12.19 5.30 7.03
C GLY A 101 11.98 4.36 5.85
N TYR A 102 11.61 3.11 6.07
CA TYR A 102 11.44 2.14 4.97
C TYR A 102 10.22 2.45 4.09
N GLY A 103 9.14 2.99 4.65
CA GLY A 103 7.99 3.41 3.86
C GLY A 103 8.37 4.44 2.80
N LYS A 104 9.19 5.42 3.18
CA LYS A 104 9.73 6.41 2.23
C LYS A 104 10.58 5.74 1.15
N GLN A 105 11.46 4.82 1.52
CA GLN A 105 12.34 4.15 0.56
C GLN A 105 11.55 3.33 -0.45
N ILE A 106 10.53 2.62 -0.01
CA ILE A 106 9.66 1.84 -0.90
C ILE A 106 8.86 2.77 -1.81
N LEU A 107 8.35 3.88 -1.28
CA LEU A 107 7.65 4.88 -2.08
C LEU A 107 8.54 5.46 -3.18
N LEU A 108 9.78 5.83 -2.84
CA LEU A 108 10.75 6.34 -3.81
C LEU A 108 11.06 5.31 -4.90
N TRP A 109 11.20 4.04 -4.51
CA TRP A 109 11.41 2.97 -5.49
C TRP A 109 10.23 2.87 -6.46
N ALA A 110 9.01 2.93 -5.94
CA ALA A 110 7.80 2.88 -6.77
C ALA A 110 7.77 4.07 -7.77
N LEU A 111 8.06 5.28 -7.28
CA LEU A 111 8.10 6.48 -8.13
C LEU A 111 9.15 6.36 -9.23
N GLU A 112 10.30 5.76 -8.96
CA GLU A 112 11.35 5.55 -9.96
C GLU A 112 10.98 4.50 -11.01
N ASN A 113 10.06 3.58 -10.67
CA ASN A 113 9.70 2.44 -11.52
C ASN A 113 8.35 2.61 -12.24
N ILE A 114 7.59 3.65 -11.95
CA ILE A 114 6.35 3.94 -12.69
C ILE A 114 6.67 4.91 -13.82
N LYS A 115 6.44 4.47 -15.05
CA LYS A 115 6.71 5.25 -16.27
C LYS A 115 5.43 5.91 -16.78
N SER A 116 4.87 6.81 -15.98
CA SER A 116 3.67 7.56 -16.33
C SER A 116 3.83 9.00 -15.87
N GLU A 117 3.25 9.94 -16.61
CA GLU A 117 3.23 11.34 -16.21
C GLU A 117 2.30 11.58 -15.03
N LYS A 118 1.26 10.76 -14.90
CA LYS A 118 0.31 10.87 -13.80
C LYS A 118 0.43 9.65 -12.88
N ILE A 119 0.84 9.88 -11.64
CA ILE A 119 0.94 8.83 -10.62
C ILE A 119 -0.05 9.16 -9.50
N ILE A 120 -0.89 8.20 -9.16
CA ILE A 120 -1.94 8.36 -8.16
C ILE A 120 -1.85 7.27 -7.10
N LEU A 121 -2.51 7.53 -5.97
CA LEU A 121 -2.78 6.53 -4.94
C LEU A 121 -4.09 6.88 -4.23
N HIS A 122 -4.63 5.90 -3.51
CA HIS A 122 -5.80 6.08 -2.67
C HIS A 122 -5.42 5.74 -1.22
N VAL A 123 -5.89 6.55 -0.28
CA VAL A 123 -5.60 6.37 1.14
C VAL A 123 -6.82 6.77 1.96
N ALA A 124 -7.16 5.93 2.95
CA ALA A 124 -8.24 6.27 3.87
C ALA A 124 -7.88 7.51 4.70
N GLU A 125 -8.82 8.43 4.89
CA GLU A 125 -8.63 9.62 5.73
C GLU A 125 -8.16 9.25 7.14
N TRP A 126 -8.60 8.10 7.63
CA TRP A 126 -8.20 7.56 8.93
C TRP A 126 -6.68 7.42 9.07
N ASN A 127 -5.99 7.09 7.99
CA ASN A 127 -4.57 6.78 7.99
C ASN A 127 -3.72 8.06 7.89
N LYS A 128 -3.73 8.86 8.95
CA LYS A 128 -3.03 10.15 8.99
C LYS A 128 -1.53 10.03 8.75
N LYS A 129 -0.92 8.96 9.26
CA LYS A 129 0.52 8.70 9.12
C LYS A 129 0.91 8.49 7.66
N ALA A 130 0.13 7.70 6.93
CA ALA A 130 0.37 7.48 5.51
C ALA A 130 0.16 8.75 4.70
N ILE A 131 -0.91 9.51 4.97
CA ILE A 131 -1.17 10.78 4.29
C ILE A 131 0.00 11.74 4.46
N GLU A 132 0.57 11.82 5.65
CA GLU A 132 1.72 12.68 5.89
C GLU A 132 2.95 12.22 5.11
N LEU A 133 3.20 10.92 5.07
CA LEU A 133 4.29 10.35 4.26
C LEU A 133 4.15 10.77 2.78
N TYR A 134 2.96 10.64 2.23
CA TYR A 134 2.72 10.99 0.83
C TYR A 134 2.86 12.48 0.58
N ARG A 135 2.30 13.33 1.46
CA ARG A 135 2.43 14.79 1.33
C ARG A 135 3.88 15.25 1.37
N LYS A 136 4.67 14.70 2.28
CA LYS A 136 6.09 15.03 2.38
C LYS A 136 6.89 14.62 1.16
N ASN A 137 6.37 13.70 0.37
CA ASN A 137 7.05 13.16 -0.80
C ASN A 137 6.37 13.54 -2.11
N GLY A 138 5.67 14.68 -2.14
CA GLY A 138 5.25 15.31 -3.38
C GLY A 138 3.80 15.03 -3.80
N PHE A 139 3.02 14.33 -2.99
CA PHE A 139 1.61 14.07 -3.30
C PHE A 139 0.69 15.12 -2.70
N GLU A 140 -0.39 15.42 -3.40
CA GLU A 140 -1.48 16.25 -2.90
C GLU A 140 -2.81 15.53 -3.05
N ILE A 141 -3.77 15.86 -2.17
CA ILE A 141 -5.14 15.37 -2.28
C ILE A 141 -5.80 16.09 -3.45
N VAL A 142 -6.28 15.32 -4.43
CA VAL A 142 -6.97 15.85 -5.62
C VAL A 142 -8.45 15.50 -5.64
N ASN A 143 -8.86 14.49 -4.87
CA ASN A 143 -10.27 14.10 -4.80
C ASN A 143 -10.58 13.45 -3.45
N THR A 144 -11.81 13.55 -3.01
CA THR A 144 -12.31 12.92 -1.78
C THR A 144 -13.50 12.03 -2.15
N ILE A 145 -13.42 10.76 -1.76
CA ILE A 145 -14.42 9.74 -2.08
C ILE A 145 -15.06 9.29 -0.77
N SER A 146 -16.39 9.30 -0.71
CA SER A 146 -17.14 8.76 0.41
C SER A 146 -17.45 7.29 0.13
N ILE A 147 -17.05 6.40 1.02
CA ILE A 147 -17.31 4.97 0.92
C ILE A 147 -18.37 4.58 1.95
N ASN A 148 -19.46 3.98 1.46
CA ASN A 148 -20.42 3.30 2.32
C ASN A 148 -20.16 1.80 2.17
N TYR A 149 -19.51 1.21 3.18
CA TYR A 149 -19.06 -0.19 3.11
C TYR A 149 -20.19 -1.17 2.78
N GLU A 150 -21.39 -0.92 3.29
CA GLU A 150 -22.52 -1.84 3.05
C GLU A 150 -23.01 -1.84 1.59
N GLN A 151 -22.86 -0.70 0.90
CA GLN A 151 -23.34 -0.54 -0.47
C GLN A 151 -22.23 -0.65 -1.49
N ASP A 152 -21.10 0.02 -1.27
CA ASP A 152 -20.08 0.20 -2.30
C ASP A 152 -19.04 -0.93 -2.31
N TYR A 153 -18.74 -1.51 -1.14
CA TYR A 153 -17.67 -2.49 -1.03
C TYR A 153 -18.11 -3.91 -1.40
N LYS A 154 -19.38 -4.21 -1.21
CA LYS A 154 -19.96 -5.50 -1.63
C LYS A 154 -20.15 -5.60 -3.14
N GLU A 155 -20.29 -4.48 -3.82
CA GLU A 155 -20.44 -4.44 -5.28
C GLU A 155 -19.10 -4.52 -6.02
N VAL A 156 -18.00 -4.22 -5.36
CA VAL A 156 -16.64 -4.21 -5.95
C VAL A 156 -15.89 -5.53 -5.69
N GLN A 157 -16.38 -6.35 -4.78
CA GLN A 157 -15.86 -7.70 -4.52
C GLN A 157 -16.68 -8.75 -5.24
#